data_56e06f9eb5a72c394414d1ef73bf4596
#
_entry.id   56e06f9eb5a72c394414d1ef73bf4596
#
_cell.length_a   1.000
_cell.length_b   1.000
_cell.length_c   1.000
_cell.angle_alpha   90.00
_cell.angle_beta   90.00
_cell.angle_gamma   90.00
#
_symmetry.space_group_name_H-M   'P 1'
#
loop_
_entity.id
_entity.type
_entity.pdbx_description
1 polymer ?
#
loop_
_entity_poly.entity_id
_entity_poly.type
_entity_poly.pdbx_seq_one_letter_code
_entity_poly.pdbx_strand_id
1 'polypeptide(L)'
;MSIEISPKSFFEQPSVADMRLIACPGAEELTGLIDKHLVRWAKAAGIEKDTFIISCDCPRFQSGDAKGLVKESVRGDDIFIVVDPGNYSVTYKLFNYENHMSPDDHFANLKRLIQAVAGKAHRVSVIMPSLYGGRQHRRVVRESLDCAVALQELQTMGVRNIITFDAHDPRVQNAVPLMSFDNAMPTYQVLKSLLKKDPTLSFDKEKFTVVSPDEGAMNRNMYFSSVLGCNLGMFYKRRDYTRVVNGRNPIVAHEYLGESVEGKTVFI
;
A
#
# COMPACT_ATOMS: atom_id res chain seq x y z
N MET A 1 11.30 0.87 -23.78
CA MET A 1 12.21 1.97 -23.48
C MET A 1 11.99 2.36 -22.02
N SER A 2 12.83 1.92 -21.09
CA SER A 2 12.76 2.34 -19.68
C SER A 2 13.27 3.78 -19.58
N ILE A 3 12.37 4.70 -19.26
CA ILE A 3 12.78 6.06 -18.95
C ILE A 3 13.48 5.99 -17.58
N GLU A 4 14.79 6.16 -17.58
CA GLU A 4 15.58 6.25 -16.35
C GLU A 4 15.29 7.62 -15.72
N ILE A 5 14.46 7.64 -14.68
CA ILE A 5 14.15 8.87 -13.95
C ILE A 5 15.34 9.17 -13.04
N SER A 6 16.10 10.20 -13.41
CA SER A 6 17.16 10.75 -12.56
C SER A 6 16.59 11.82 -11.61
N PRO A 7 17.25 12.11 -10.47
CA PRO A 7 16.84 13.23 -9.61
C PRO A 7 16.69 14.55 -10.37
N LYS A 8 17.63 14.83 -11.26
CA LYS A 8 17.62 16.04 -12.07
C LYS A 8 16.42 16.08 -13.02
N SER A 9 16.19 15.02 -13.79
CA SER A 9 15.06 14.95 -14.72
C SER A 9 13.69 15.00 -14.03
N PHE A 10 13.60 14.50 -12.80
CA PHE A 10 12.37 14.57 -12.00
C PHE A 10 12.00 16.02 -11.62
N PHE A 11 12.99 16.79 -11.14
CA PHE A 11 12.75 18.17 -10.68
C PHE A 11 12.84 19.22 -11.80
N GLU A 12 13.41 18.90 -12.96
CA GLU A 12 13.41 19.77 -14.14
C GLU A 12 12.06 19.79 -14.87
N GLN A 13 11.19 18.82 -14.63
CA GLN A 13 9.85 18.85 -15.20
C GLN A 13 9.04 19.98 -14.53
N PRO A 14 8.29 20.76 -15.31
CA PRO A 14 7.48 21.84 -14.74
C PRO A 14 6.48 21.24 -13.74
N SER A 15 6.65 21.60 -12.48
CA SER A 15 5.72 21.24 -11.43
C SER A 15 4.44 22.07 -11.57
N VAL A 16 3.29 21.42 -11.49
CA VAL A 16 1.99 22.10 -11.51
C VAL A 16 1.75 22.85 -10.20
N ALA A 17 2.33 22.34 -9.10
CA ALA A 17 2.22 22.89 -7.75
C ALA A 17 3.37 22.37 -6.87
N ASP A 18 3.61 23.03 -5.75
CA ASP A 18 4.59 22.59 -4.76
C ASP A 18 4.14 21.28 -4.10
N MET A 19 5.00 20.25 -4.19
CA MET A 19 4.75 18.96 -3.57
C MET A 19 4.95 19.03 -2.06
N ARG A 20 3.97 18.58 -1.29
CA ARG A 20 4.02 18.51 0.17
C ARG A 20 3.48 17.17 0.69
N LEU A 21 4.05 16.72 1.80
CA LEU A 21 3.71 15.46 2.46
C LEU A 21 2.97 15.71 3.77
N ILE A 22 1.96 14.91 4.07
CA ILE A 22 1.24 14.89 5.35
C ILE A 22 1.24 13.46 5.87
N ALA A 23 1.66 13.24 7.11
CA ALA A 23 1.62 11.93 7.76
C ALA A 23 0.36 11.76 8.59
N CYS A 24 -0.46 10.76 8.32
CA CYS A 24 -1.46 10.31 9.28
C CYS A 24 -0.78 9.71 10.53
N PRO A 25 -1.44 9.73 11.71
CA PRO A 25 -0.95 9.04 12.89
C PRO A 25 -0.58 7.58 12.59
N GLY A 26 0.66 7.20 12.91
CA GLY A 26 1.23 5.88 12.64
C GLY A 26 1.93 5.73 11.28
N ALA A 27 1.92 6.77 10.44
CA ALA A 27 2.62 6.79 9.16
C ALA A 27 3.85 7.73 9.16
N GLU A 28 4.23 8.27 10.32
CA GLU A 28 5.29 9.27 10.44
C GLU A 28 6.65 8.74 10.02
N GLU A 29 6.98 7.49 10.39
CA GLU A 29 8.25 6.86 10.03
C GLU A 29 8.36 6.70 8.50
N LEU A 30 7.34 6.14 7.87
CA LEU A 30 7.31 5.97 6.41
C LEU A 30 7.38 7.31 5.69
N THR A 31 6.61 8.30 6.15
CA THR A 31 6.62 9.65 5.58
C THR A 31 8.00 10.28 5.71
N GLY A 32 8.66 10.11 6.86
CA GLY A 32 10.03 10.59 7.07
C GLY A 32 11.06 9.93 6.16
N LEU A 33 10.89 8.64 5.83
CA LEU A 33 11.75 7.93 4.87
C LEU A 33 11.54 8.46 3.44
N ILE A 34 10.29 8.71 3.05
CA ILE A 34 9.94 9.33 1.76
C ILE A 34 10.56 10.72 1.67
N ASP A 35 10.36 11.55 2.70
CA ASP A 35 10.89 12.92 2.78
C ASP A 35 12.42 12.95 2.63
N LYS A 36 13.14 12.14 3.40
CA LYS A 36 14.60 12.02 3.29
C LYS A 36 15.05 11.66 1.88
N HIS A 37 14.30 10.81 1.19
CA HIS A 37 14.61 10.44 -0.19
C HIS A 37 14.38 11.62 -1.14
N LEU A 38 13.27 12.32 -1.02
CA LEU A 38 12.92 13.49 -1.83
C LEU A 38 13.89 14.67 -1.59
N VAL A 39 14.24 14.95 -0.34
CA VAL A 39 15.24 15.97 0.00
C VAL A 39 16.60 15.66 -0.62
N ARG A 40 17.04 14.39 -0.55
CA ARG A 40 18.27 13.95 -1.21
C ARG A 40 18.20 14.15 -2.73
N TRP A 41 17.07 13.87 -3.36
CA TRP A 41 16.87 14.06 -4.80
C TRP A 41 16.82 15.55 -5.16
N ALA A 42 16.13 16.38 -4.38
CA ALA A 42 16.10 17.82 -4.56
C ALA A 42 17.51 18.40 -4.53
N LYS A 43 18.31 18.04 -3.52
CA LYS A 43 19.71 18.45 -3.39
C LYS A 43 20.56 18.02 -4.58
N ALA A 44 20.37 16.78 -5.09
CA ALA A 44 21.07 16.30 -6.28
C ALA A 44 20.66 17.05 -7.57
N ALA A 45 19.48 17.65 -7.58
CA ALA A 45 18.98 18.53 -8.65
C ALA A 45 19.36 20.01 -8.46
N GLY A 46 20.08 20.35 -7.38
CA GLY A 46 20.47 21.73 -7.06
C GLY A 46 19.38 22.56 -6.39
N ILE A 47 18.35 21.91 -5.85
CA ILE A 47 17.24 22.55 -5.13
C ILE A 47 17.50 22.42 -3.64
N GLU A 48 17.61 23.55 -2.95
CA GLU A 48 17.70 23.58 -1.48
C GLU A 48 16.30 23.51 -0.87
N LYS A 49 16.02 22.38 -0.22
CA LYS A 49 14.78 22.14 0.51
C LYS A 49 15.07 21.22 1.70
N ASP A 50 14.71 21.64 2.90
CA ASP A 50 14.99 20.90 4.13
C ASP A 50 13.99 19.78 4.36
N THR A 51 12.72 20.00 3.98
CA THR A 51 11.65 19.02 4.12
C THR A 51 10.47 19.32 3.20
N PHE A 52 9.76 18.28 2.80
CA PHE A 52 8.47 18.36 2.13
C PHE A 52 7.29 18.15 3.10
N ILE A 53 7.57 17.78 4.36
CA ILE A 53 6.52 17.46 5.34
C ILE A 53 5.86 18.74 5.86
N ILE A 54 4.54 18.70 5.91
CA ILE A 54 3.70 19.69 6.61
C ILE A 54 3.33 19.12 7.97
N SER A 55 3.47 19.92 9.01
CA SER A 55 3.05 19.54 10.36
C SER A 55 1.53 19.41 10.44
N CYS A 56 1.06 18.27 10.91
CA CYS A 56 -0.35 17.98 11.13
C CYS A 56 -0.56 17.21 12.43
N ASP A 57 -1.82 17.07 12.82
CA ASP A 57 -2.21 16.34 14.02
C ASP A 57 -3.65 15.81 13.87
N CYS A 58 -3.97 14.74 14.59
CA CYS A 58 -5.33 14.22 14.73
C CYS A 58 -5.68 14.05 16.22
N PRO A 59 -5.80 15.18 16.97
CA PRO A 59 -6.09 15.10 18.39
C PRO A 59 -7.45 14.47 18.65
N ARG A 60 -7.49 13.59 19.65
CA ARG A 60 -8.72 12.95 20.12
C ARG A 60 -9.23 13.61 21.40
N PHE A 61 -10.52 13.78 21.46
CA PHE A 61 -11.24 14.14 22.67
C PHE A 61 -11.41 12.91 23.57
N GLN A 62 -11.72 13.14 24.83
CA GLN A 62 -11.92 12.07 25.81
C GLN A 62 -13.06 11.10 25.42
N SER A 63 -14.05 11.60 24.69
CA SER A 63 -15.17 10.81 24.12
C SER A 63 -14.76 9.86 22.98
N GLY A 64 -13.50 9.98 22.48
CA GLY A 64 -13.03 9.23 21.32
C GLY A 64 -13.17 9.95 19.97
N ASP A 65 -13.95 11.04 19.92
CA ASP A 65 -14.03 11.89 18.74
C ASP A 65 -12.64 12.48 18.42
N ALA A 66 -12.39 12.77 17.15
CA ALA A 66 -11.15 13.35 16.71
C ALA A 66 -11.37 14.44 15.66
N LYS A 67 -10.36 15.27 15.45
CA LYS A 67 -10.33 16.26 14.35
C LYS A 67 -9.00 16.17 13.61
N GLY A 68 -9.01 16.50 12.32
CA GLY A 68 -7.78 16.73 11.54
C GLY A 68 -7.35 18.18 11.67
N LEU A 69 -6.07 18.39 11.92
CA LEU A 69 -5.46 19.72 12.03
C LEU A 69 -4.19 19.78 11.18
N VAL A 70 -4.14 20.71 10.23
CA VAL A 70 -2.95 21.04 9.46
C VAL A 70 -2.44 22.39 9.92
N LYS A 71 -1.16 22.48 10.31
CA LYS A 71 -0.61 23.63 11.03
C LYS A 71 0.02 24.67 10.10
N GLU A 72 0.10 24.41 8.81
CA GLU A 72 0.69 25.28 7.80
C GLU A 72 -0.32 25.53 6.67
N SER A 73 -0.04 26.56 5.84
CA SER A 73 -0.83 26.80 4.64
C SER A 73 -0.59 25.69 3.62
N VAL A 74 -1.66 25.23 3.00
CA VAL A 74 -1.65 24.24 1.90
C VAL A 74 -2.24 24.82 0.62
N ARG A 75 -2.36 26.15 0.56
CA ARG A 75 -3.01 26.82 -0.55
C ARG A 75 -2.22 26.69 -1.84
N GLY A 76 -2.82 25.98 -2.79
CA GLY A 76 -2.22 25.77 -4.10
C GLY A 76 -1.23 24.60 -4.16
N ASP A 77 -0.95 23.92 -3.04
CA ASP A 77 0.01 22.82 -2.98
C ASP A 77 -0.56 21.49 -3.55
N ASP A 78 0.33 20.64 -4.03
CA ASP A 78 0.06 19.23 -4.38
C ASP A 78 0.35 18.38 -3.15
N ILE A 79 -0.70 17.92 -2.49
CA ILE A 79 -0.64 17.26 -1.18
C ILE A 79 -0.67 15.74 -1.35
N PHE A 80 0.32 15.07 -0.75
CA PHE A 80 0.36 13.62 -0.60
C PHE A 80 0.16 13.25 0.87
N ILE A 81 -0.96 12.60 1.18
CA ILE A 81 -1.28 12.14 2.54
C ILE A 81 -0.88 10.68 2.65
N VAL A 82 0.03 10.37 3.56
CA VAL A 82 0.50 9.01 3.83
C VAL A 82 -0.29 8.43 4.99
N VAL A 83 -0.82 7.23 4.81
CA VAL A 83 -1.59 6.51 5.83
C VAL A 83 -1.21 5.04 5.83
N ASP A 84 -1.06 4.44 7.02
CA ASP A 84 -0.88 3.01 7.22
C ASP A 84 -2.07 2.44 8.02
N PRO A 85 -3.12 1.94 7.36
CA PRO A 85 -4.28 1.35 8.04
C PRO A 85 -3.94 0.07 8.81
N GLY A 86 -2.80 -0.56 8.53
CA GLY A 86 -2.36 -1.78 9.19
C GLY A 86 -1.58 -1.55 10.48
N ASN A 87 -1.27 -0.31 10.84
CA ASN A 87 -0.44 -0.02 12.00
C ASN A 87 -1.21 -0.15 13.32
N TYR A 88 -1.10 -1.33 13.93
CA TYR A 88 -1.73 -1.64 15.21
C TYR A 88 -0.99 -1.06 16.44
N SER A 89 0.21 -0.51 16.26
CA SER A 89 1.02 0.02 17.38
C SER A 89 0.53 1.36 17.92
N VAL A 90 -0.27 2.10 17.15
CA VAL A 90 -0.79 3.40 17.55
C VAL A 90 -1.94 3.23 18.52
N THR A 91 -1.85 3.92 19.66
CA THR A 91 -2.88 3.89 20.70
C THR A 91 -3.49 5.26 20.93
N TYR A 92 -4.68 5.28 21.50
CA TYR A 92 -5.35 6.47 22.00
C TYR A 92 -6.16 6.16 23.27
N LYS A 93 -6.45 7.19 24.04
CA LYS A 93 -7.28 7.05 25.25
C LYS A 93 -8.74 7.40 24.96
N LEU A 94 -9.64 6.53 25.40
CA LEU A 94 -11.08 6.71 25.42
C LEU A 94 -11.52 6.57 26.88
N PHE A 95 -12.00 7.65 27.50
CA PHE A 95 -12.35 7.68 28.93
C PHE A 95 -11.25 7.06 29.84
N ASN A 96 -9.98 7.41 29.59
CA ASN A 96 -8.77 6.88 30.25
C ASN A 96 -8.40 5.42 29.96
N TYR A 97 -9.17 4.68 29.18
CA TYR A 97 -8.78 3.36 28.68
C TYR A 97 -7.92 3.50 27.43
N GLU A 98 -6.83 2.75 27.40
CA GLU A 98 -5.96 2.70 26.20
C GLU A 98 -6.53 1.73 25.16
N ASN A 99 -6.65 2.20 23.94
CA ASN A 99 -7.17 1.44 22.81
C ASN A 99 -6.18 1.51 21.65
N HIS A 100 -5.96 0.41 20.97
CA HIS A 100 -5.22 0.40 19.73
C HIS A 100 -6.09 0.92 18.58
N MET A 101 -5.49 1.68 17.67
CA MET A 101 -6.19 2.10 16.46
C MET A 101 -6.49 0.90 15.56
N SER A 102 -7.75 0.79 15.17
CA SER A 102 -8.19 -0.13 14.14
C SER A 102 -7.90 0.44 12.74
N PRO A 103 -7.99 -0.37 11.67
CA PRO A 103 -7.97 0.14 10.30
C PRO A 103 -9.00 1.25 10.06
N ASP A 104 -10.18 1.16 10.69
CA ASP A 104 -11.25 2.15 10.58
C ASP A 104 -10.85 3.48 11.25
N ASP A 105 -10.13 3.43 12.38
CA ASP A 105 -9.60 4.63 13.04
C ASP A 105 -8.59 5.36 12.15
N HIS A 106 -7.69 4.62 11.53
CA HIS A 106 -6.71 5.18 10.58
C HIS A 106 -7.40 5.77 9.36
N PHE A 107 -8.38 5.06 8.78
CA PHE A 107 -9.14 5.55 7.65
C PHE A 107 -9.97 6.78 8.00
N ALA A 108 -10.56 6.84 9.20
CA ALA A 108 -11.24 8.02 9.69
C ALA A 108 -10.30 9.22 9.87
N ASN A 109 -9.07 9.01 10.37
CA ASN A 109 -8.05 10.07 10.47
C ASN A 109 -7.62 10.58 9.10
N LEU A 110 -7.43 9.69 8.11
CA LEU A 110 -7.18 10.07 6.73
C LEU A 110 -8.28 11.02 6.22
N LYS A 111 -9.56 10.66 6.40
CA LYS A 111 -10.68 11.51 5.96
C LYS A 111 -10.68 12.86 6.64
N ARG A 112 -10.35 12.94 7.93
CA ARG A 112 -10.23 14.21 8.67
C ARG A 112 -9.14 15.11 8.10
N LEU A 113 -7.98 14.54 7.75
CA LEU A 113 -6.88 15.32 7.15
C LEU A 113 -7.22 15.74 5.71
N ILE A 114 -7.88 14.90 4.91
CA ILE A 114 -8.41 15.29 3.60
C ILE A 114 -9.35 16.50 3.74
N GLN A 115 -10.28 16.48 4.70
CA GLN A 115 -11.20 17.59 4.95
C GLN A 115 -10.46 18.87 5.36
N ALA A 116 -9.39 18.75 6.14
CA ALA A 116 -8.60 19.91 6.60
C ALA A 116 -7.90 20.64 5.45
N VAL A 117 -7.54 19.94 4.37
CA VAL A 117 -6.87 20.50 3.18
C VAL A 117 -7.82 20.76 2.01
N ALA A 118 -9.03 20.18 2.02
CA ALA A 118 -10.00 20.27 0.93
C ALA A 118 -10.37 21.72 0.58
N GLY A 119 -10.51 22.00 -0.70
CA GLY A 119 -10.84 23.34 -1.22
C GLY A 119 -9.72 24.38 -1.13
N LYS A 120 -8.53 24.01 -0.62
CA LYS A 120 -7.35 24.87 -0.51
C LYS A 120 -6.17 24.30 -1.29
N ALA A 121 -5.91 23.01 -1.16
CA ALA A 121 -4.90 22.30 -1.94
C ALA A 121 -5.25 22.31 -3.43
N HIS A 122 -4.24 22.34 -4.30
CA HIS A 122 -4.42 22.17 -5.73
C HIS A 122 -4.87 20.75 -6.06
N ARG A 123 -4.22 19.76 -5.45
CA ARG A 123 -4.52 18.34 -5.63
C ARG A 123 -4.28 17.58 -4.32
N VAL A 124 -5.04 16.52 -4.10
CA VAL A 124 -4.83 15.60 -2.99
C VAL A 124 -4.63 14.19 -3.54
N SER A 125 -3.49 13.59 -3.20
CA SER A 125 -3.13 12.20 -3.46
C SER A 125 -2.98 11.46 -2.14
N VAL A 126 -3.31 10.17 -2.11
CA VAL A 126 -3.18 9.33 -0.92
C VAL A 126 -2.14 8.23 -1.18
N ILE A 127 -1.17 8.09 -0.29
CA ILE A 127 -0.23 6.98 -0.25
C ILE A 127 -0.67 6.03 0.85
N MET A 128 -1.17 4.86 0.46
CA MET A 128 -1.73 3.85 1.35
C MET A 128 -1.10 2.48 1.03
N PRO A 129 0.09 2.17 1.58
CA PRO A 129 0.84 0.96 1.23
C PRO A 129 0.02 -0.33 1.37
N SER A 130 -0.75 -0.45 2.45
CA SER A 130 -1.72 -1.53 2.65
C SER A 130 -3.12 -0.98 2.40
N LEU A 131 -3.75 -1.41 1.32
CA LEU A 131 -5.04 -0.86 0.91
C LEU A 131 -6.15 -1.20 1.92
N TYR A 132 -6.79 -0.17 2.49
CA TYR A 132 -7.91 -0.32 3.41
C TYR A 132 -9.05 -1.12 2.76
N GLY A 133 -9.57 -2.11 3.49
CA GLY A 133 -10.65 -2.97 2.99
C GLY A 133 -10.23 -3.87 1.82
N GLY A 134 -8.94 -3.95 1.46
CA GLY A 134 -8.45 -4.62 0.26
C GLY A 134 -8.85 -6.09 0.12
N ARG A 135 -9.11 -6.80 1.22
CA ARG A 135 -9.63 -8.18 1.21
C ARG A 135 -11.12 -8.28 0.88
N GLN A 136 -11.86 -7.17 1.08
CA GLN A 136 -13.29 -7.07 0.74
C GLN A 136 -13.46 -6.36 -0.62
N HIS A 137 -12.83 -6.93 -1.65
CA HIS A 137 -12.76 -6.41 -3.03
C HIS A 137 -13.86 -6.93 -3.96
N ARG A 138 -14.56 -7.99 -3.55
CA ARG A 138 -15.65 -8.60 -4.32
C ARG A 138 -16.77 -9.05 -3.38
N ARG A 139 -17.97 -9.12 -3.92
CA ARG A 139 -19.16 -9.60 -3.24
C ARG A 139 -19.57 -10.96 -3.81
N VAL A 140 -19.78 -11.94 -2.95
CA VAL A 140 -20.21 -13.30 -3.34
C VAL A 140 -21.65 -13.56 -2.87
N VAL A 141 -21.97 -13.11 -1.68
CA VAL A 141 -23.31 -13.24 -1.04
C VAL A 141 -23.81 -11.87 -0.59
N ARG A 142 -24.66 -11.82 0.42
CA ARG A 142 -25.14 -10.58 1.03
C ARG A 142 -24.10 -10.03 2.01
N GLU A 143 -23.08 -9.41 1.50
CA GLU A 143 -21.98 -8.84 2.28
C GLU A 143 -21.65 -7.42 1.82
N SER A 144 -20.92 -6.67 2.65
CA SER A 144 -20.43 -5.34 2.30
C SER A 144 -19.40 -5.41 1.16
N LEU A 145 -19.07 -4.28 0.56
CA LEU A 145 -18.04 -4.13 -0.45
C LEU A 145 -17.12 -2.96 -0.05
N ASP A 146 -16.47 -3.12 1.10
CA ASP A 146 -15.81 -2.03 1.81
C ASP A 146 -14.71 -1.37 0.98
N CYS A 147 -13.92 -2.15 0.24
CA CYS A 147 -12.85 -1.58 -0.57
C CYS A 147 -13.36 -0.61 -1.63
N ALA A 148 -14.40 -1.01 -2.38
CA ALA A 148 -14.97 -0.17 -3.42
C ALA A 148 -15.63 1.09 -2.84
N VAL A 149 -16.39 0.93 -1.74
CA VAL A 149 -17.05 2.05 -1.06
C VAL A 149 -16.03 3.04 -0.52
N ALA A 150 -14.96 2.56 0.13
CA ALA A 150 -13.89 3.41 0.64
C ALA A 150 -13.20 4.21 -0.48
N LEU A 151 -12.90 3.58 -1.61
CA LEU A 151 -12.31 4.26 -2.77
C LEU A 151 -13.25 5.34 -3.33
N GLN A 152 -14.54 5.04 -3.46
CA GLN A 152 -15.55 5.99 -3.93
C GLN A 152 -15.73 7.16 -2.94
N GLU A 153 -15.67 6.90 -1.64
CA GLU A 153 -15.72 7.92 -0.61
C GLU A 153 -14.54 8.89 -0.75
N LEU A 154 -13.32 8.37 -0.89
CA LEU A 154 -12.12 9.19 -1.11
C LEU A 154 -12.20 10.01 -2.40
N GLN A 155 -12.69 9.41 -3.50
CA GLN A 155 -12.93 10.13 -4.75
C GLN A 155 -13.93 11.27 -4.57
N THR A 156 -15.03 11.02 -3.88
CA THR A 156 -16.07 12.04 -3.59
C THR A 156 -15.53 13.18 -2.72
N MET A 157 -14.58 12.87 -1.83
CA MET A 157 -13.88 13.88 -1.01
C MET A 157 -12.81 14.68 -1.79
N GLY A 158 -12.62 14.40 -3.09
CA GLY A 158 -11.73 15.14 -3.96
C GLY A 158 -10.32 14.56 -4.11
N VAL A 159 -10.06 13.35 -3.60
CA VAL A 159 -8.82 12.62 -3.87
C VAL A 159 -8.73 12.33 -5.36
N ARG A 160 -7.56 12.61 -5.96
CA ARG A 160 -7.31 12.43 -7.39
C ARG A 160 -6.46 11.22 -7.73
N ASN A 161 -5.66 10.78 -6.76
CA ASN A 161 -4.79 9.63 -6.96
C ASN A 161 -4.64 8.83 -5.65
N ILE A 162 -4.59 7.51 -5.79
CA ILE A 162 -4.21 6.58 -4.73
C ILE A 162 -2.99 5.78 -5.19
N ILE A 163 -1.96 5.74 -4.34
CA ILE A 163 -0.76 4.94 -4.53
C ILE A 163 -0.79 3.84 -3.48
N THR A 164 -0.79 2.59 -3.91
CA THR A 164 -0.76 1.42 -3.03
C THR A 164 0.28 0.41 -3.51
N PHE A 165 0.62 -0.56 -2.64
CA PHE A 165 1.53 -1.63 -3.00
C PHE A 165 0.78 -2.96 -3.03
N ASP A 166 0.92 -3.69 -4.14
CA ASP A 166 0.48 -5.07 -4.29
C ASP A 166 -0.96 -5.28 -3.76
N ALA A 167 -1.90 -4.51 -4.29
CA ALA A 167 -3.31 -4.63 -3.95
C ALA A 167 -3.79 -6.08 -4.09
N HIS A 168 -4.53 -6.56 -3.08
CA HIS A 168 -5.02 -7.95 -3.03
C HIS A 168 -5.75 -8.38 -4.32
N ASP A 169 -6.50 -7.46 -4.91
CA ASP A 169 -7.02 -7.56 -6.27
C ASP A 169 -6.95 -6.19 -6.96
N PRO A 170 -6.07 -5.99 -7.97
CA PRO A 170 -5.91 -4.70 -8.62
C PRO A 170 -7.15 -4.23 -9.38
N ARG A 171 -8.14 -5.10 -9.64
CA ARG A 171 -9.40 -4.73 -10.30
C ARG A 171 -10.29 -3.83 -9.46
N VAL A 172 -9.97 -3.61 -8.16
CA VAL A 172 -10.67 -2.63 -7.31
C VAL A 172 -10.64 -1.22 -7.90
N GLN A 173 -9.64 -0.89 -8.73
CA GLN A 173 -9.57 0.37 -9.46
C GLN A 173 -10.80 0.63 -10.36
N ASN A 174 -11.48 -0.44 -10.80
CA ASN A 174 -12.70 -0.32 -11.60
C ASN A 174 -13.87 0.34 -10.85
N ALA A 175 -13.80 0.42 -9.52
CA ALA A 175 -14.80 1.14 -8.72
C ALA A 175 -14.69 2.67 -8.85
N VAL A 176 -13.55 3.18 -9.33
CA VAL A 176 -13.22 4.62 -9.37
C VAL A 176 -12.55 4.99 -10.71
N PRO A 177 -13.26 4.84 -11.84
CA PRO A 177 -12.67 5.00 -13.18
C PRO A 177 -12.18 6.42 -13.49
N LEU A 178 -12.57 7.42 -12.69
CA LEU A 178 -12.15 8.82 -12.85
C LEU A 178 -11.07 9.26 -11.86
N MET A 179 -10.54 8.32 -11.04
CA MET A 179 -9.45 8.55 -10.11
C MET A 179 -8.25 7.70 -10.53
N SER A 180 -7.05 8.26 -10.49
CA SER A 180 -5.83 7.49 -10.72
C SER A 180 -5.60 6.49 -9.58
N PHE A 181 -5.20 5.27 -9.94
CA PHE A 181 -4.90 4.20 -9.00
C PHE A 181 -3.58 3.54 -9.38
N ASP A 182 -2.52 3.88 -8.64
CA ASP A 182 -1.19 3.37 -8.87
C ASP A 182 -0.91 2.18 -7.94
N ASN A 183 -0.96 0.99 -8.51
CA ASN A 183 -0.62 -0.25 -7.80
C ASN A 183 0.84 -0.61 -8.07
N ALA A 184 1.74 -0.22 -7.16
CA ALA A 184 3.16 -0.50 -7.28
C ALA A 184 3.49 -1.93 -6.83
N MET A 185 4.26 -2.65 -7.65
CA MET A 185 4.73 -3.99 -7.29
C MET A 185 6.12 -3.89 -6.65
N PRO A 186 6.32 -4.42 -5.42
CA PRO A 186 7.59 -4.31 -4.70
C PRO A 186 8.65 -5.31 -5.18
N THR A 187 8.38 -6.07 -6.24
CA THR A 187 9.20 -7.19 -6.73
C THR A 187 10.69 -6.84 -6.85
N TYR A 188 11.02 -5.72 -7.50
CA TYR A 188 12.40 -5.30 -7.65
C TYR A 188 13.09 -5.07 -6.29
N GLN A 189 12.43 -4.41 -5.36
CA GLN A 189 13.00 -4.12 -4.04
C GLN A 189 13.15 -5.38 -3.20
N VAL A 190 12.20 -6.31 -3.31
CA VAL A 190 12.27 -7.62 -2.64
C VAL A 190 13.47 -8.41 -3.16
N LEU A 191 13.61 -8.56 -4.48
CA LEU A 191 14.72 -9.29 -5.09
C LEU A 191 16.07 -8.65 -4.78
N LYS A 192 16.16 -7.33 -4.86
CA LYS A 192 17.37 -6.57 -4.50
C LYS A 192 17.75 -6.78 -3.03
N SER A 193 16.78 -6.81 -2.12
CA SER A 193 17.01 -7.04 -0.69
C SER A 193 17.46 -8.48 -0.43
N LEU A 194 16.88 -9.46 -1.12
CA LEU A 194 17.28 -10.86 -1.03
C LEU A 194 18.73 -11.04 -1.48
N LEU A 195 19.11 -10.54 -2.65
CA LEU A 195 20.49 -10.62 -3.17
C LEU A 195 21.50 -9.89 -2.28
N LYS A 196 21.09 -8.77 -1.65
CA LYS A 196 21.94 -8.06 -0.69
C LYS A 196 22.17 -8.89 0.59
N LYS A 197 21.13 -9.62 1.05
CA LYS A 197 21.17 -10.44 2.26
C LYS A 197 21.92 -11.77 2.03
N ASP A 198 21.71 -12.36 0.86
CA ASP A 198 22.36 -13.58 0.43
C ASP A 198 22.94 -13.41 -0.99
N PRO A 199 24.21 -12.97 -1.11
CA PRO A 199 24.88 -12.82 -2.42
C PRO A 199 25.13 -14.14 -3.15
N THR A 200 24.99 -15.28 -2.48
CA THR A 200 25.16 -16.63 -3.08
C THR A 200 23.90 -17.12 -3.78
N LEU A 201 22.78 -16.44 -3.56
CA LEU A 201 21.50 -16.79 -4.16
C LEU A 201 21.56 -16.69 -5.69
N SER A 202 21.26 -17.78 -6.36
CA SER A 202 21.20 -17.87 -7.82
C SER A 202 19.76 -18.11 -8.26
N PHE A 203 19.32 -17.37 -9.26
CA PHE A 203 18.02 -17.55 -9.89
C PHE A 203 18.10 -18.47 -11.12
N ASP A 204 19.09 -19.37 -11.18
CA ASP A 204 19.19 -20.38 -12.23
C ASP A 204 17.92 -21.24 -12.23
N LYS A 205 17.21 -21.30 -13.35
CA LYS A 205 15.93 -22.01 -13.52
C LYS A 205 16.00 -23.49 -13.18
N GLU A 206 17.19 -24.11 -13.27
CA GLU A 206 17.38 -25.52 -12.93
C GLU A 206 17.49 -25.73 -11.39
N LYS A 207 17.88 -24.68 -10.66
CA LYS A 207 18.17 -24.73 -9.23
C LYS A 207 17.25 -23.85 -8.39
N PHE A 208 16.39 -23.07 -9.04
CA PHE A 208 15.49 -22.14 -8.38
C PHE A 208 14.07 -22.24 -8.94
N THR A 209 13.08 -22.17 -8.07
CA THR A 209 11.67 -22.17 -8.47
C THR A 209 10.85 -21.27 -7.57
N VAL A 210 9.85 -20.62 -8.12
CA VAL A 210 8.83 -19.90 -7.37
C VAL A 210 7.66 -20.83 -7.09
N VAL A 211 7.14 -20.81 -5.87
CA VAL A 211 5.97 -21.63 -5.49
C VAL A 211 4.90 -20.74 -4.89
N SER A 212 3.73 -20.76 -5.48
CA SER A 212 2.57 -20.08 -4.93
C SER A 212 2.02 -20.81 -3.70
N PRO A 213 1.84 -20.16 -2.55
CA PRO A 213 1.31 -20.80 -1.34
C PRO A 213 -0.17 -21.18 -1.46
N ASP A 214 -0.88 -20.59 -2.41
CA ASP A 214 -2.28 -20.89 -2.75
C ASP A 214 -2.68 -20.27 -4.08
N GLU A 215 -3.92 -20.53 -4.49
CA GLU A 215 -4.50 -19.97 -5.72
C GLU A 215 -4.58 -18.45 -5.71
N GLY A 216 -4.81 -17.84 -4.54
CA GLY A 216 -4.95 -16.38 -4.40
C GLY A 216 -3.67 -15.62 -4.68
N ALA A 217 -2.51 -16.24 -4.41
CA ALA A 217 -1.19 -15.63 -4.64
C ALA A 217 -0.64 -15.92 -6.06
N MET A 218 -1.35 -16.70 -6.89
CA MET A 218 -0.84 -17.18 -8.17
C MET A 218 -0.41 -16.03 -9.10
N ASN A 219 -1.24 -15.01 -9.29
CA ASN A 219 -0.93 -13.90 -10.19
C ASN A 219 0.35 -13.14 -9.77
N ARG A 220 0.53 -12.96 -8.46
CA ARG A 220 1.74 -12.35 -7.89
C ARG A 220 2.98 -13.21 -8.17
N ASN A 221 2.87 -14.50 -7.91
CA ASN A 221 3.97 -15.43 -8.13
C ASN A 221 4.27 -15.66 -9.61
N MET A 222 3.28 -15.59 -10.49
CA MET A 222 3.49 -15.55 -11.95
C MET A 222 4.35 -14.37 -12.35
N TYR A 223 4.13 -13.20 -11.75
CA TYR A 223 4.95 -12.03 -12.03
C TYR A 223 6.41 -12.24 -11.58
N PHE A 224 6.65 -12.75 -10.35
CA PHE A 224 8.00 -13.09 -9.89
C PHE A 224 8.67 -14.13 -10.79
N SER A 225 7.99 -15.21 -11.11
CA SER A 225 8.49 -16.27 -12.01
C SER A 225 8.85 -15.71 -13.38
N SER A 226 8.00 -14.86 -13.95
CA SER A 226 8.24 -14.21 -15.24
C SER A 226 9.47 -13.29 -15.23
N VAL A 227 9.63 -12.47 -14.18
CA VAL A 227 10.79 -11.57 -14.02
C VAL A 227 12.09 -12.36 -13.87
N LEU A 228 12.05 -13.48 -13.14
CA LEU A 228 13.22 -14.31 -12.86
C LEU A 228 13.51 -15.34 -13.98
N GLY A 229 12.57 -15.58 -14.87
CA GLY A 229 12.69 -16.59 -15.93
C GLY A 229 12.76 -18.02 -15.38
N CYS A 230 12.15 -18.31 -14.21
CA CYS A 230 12.20 -19.61 -13.54
C CYS A 230 10.82 -20.30 -13.55
N ASN A 231 10.81 -21.57 -13.15
CA ASN A 231 9.59 -22.35 -13.07
C ASN A 231 8.67 -21.88 -11.93
N LEU A 232 7.37 -22.13 -12.09
CA LEU A 232 6.33 -21.82 -11.12
C LEU A 232 5.59 -23.09 -10.72
N GLY A 233 5.54 -23.35 -9.41
CA GLY A 233 4.63 -24.33 -8.82
C GLY A 233 3.58 -23.66 -7.94
N MET A 234 2.63 -24.41 -7.44
CA MET A 234 1.64 -23.91 -6.50
C MET A 234 1.17 -25.00 -5.54
N PHE A 235 0.73 -24.58 -4.35
CA PHE A 235 -0.05 -25.41 -3.45
C PHE A 235 -1.55 -25.22 -3.71
N TYR A 236 -2.21 -26.32 -4.02
CA TYR A 236 -3.65 -26.37 -4.13
C TYR A 236 -4.27 -26.78 -2.80
N LYS A 237 -5.20 -25.98 -2.29
CA LYS A 237 -5.93 -26.25 -1.04
C LYS A 237 -7.20 -27.03 -1.36
N ARG A 238 -7.14 -28.37 -1.29
CA ARG A 238 -8.34 -29.19 -1.44
C ARG A 238 -9.24 -29.03 -0.22
N ARG A 239 -10.49 -28.60 -0.45
CA ARG A 239 -11.50 -28.41 0.59
C ARG A 239 -12.53 -29.51 0.55
N ASP A 240 -13.03 -29.89 1.74
CA ASP A 240 -14.18 -30.77 1.86
C ASP A 240 -15.47 -29.94 1.77
N TYR A 241 -16.11 -29.96 0.60
CA TYR A 241 -17.35 -29.24 0.36
C TYR A 241 -18.58 -29.94 0.95
N THR A 242 -18.43 -31.16 1.54
CA THR A 242 -19.52 -31.88 2.20
C THR A 242 -19.74 -31.40 3.63
N ARG A 243 -18.82 -30.63 4.20
CA ARG A 243 -18.85 -30.14 5.58
C ARG A 243 -18.62 -28.65 5.64
N VAL A 244 -19.29 -28.02 6.60
CA VAL A 244 -19.04 -26.63 6.97
C VAL A 244 -18.68 -26.58 8.45
N VAL A 245 -17.50 -26.06 8.77
CA VAL A 245 -17.01 -25.87 10.14
C VAL A 245 -16.71 -24.39 10.34
N ASN A 246 -17.32 -23.76 11.33
CA ASN A 246 -17.20 -22.32 11.60
C ASN A 246 -17.42 -21.43 10.35
N GLY A 247 -18.44 -21.78 9.53
CA GLY A 247 -18.78 -21.03 8.31
C GLY A 247 -17.84 -21.23 7.13
N ARG A 248 -16.90 -22.20 7.17
CA ARG A 248 -15.95 -22.50 6.11
C ARG A 248 -15.87 -24.00 5.83
N ASN A 249 -15.60 -24.34 4.58
CA ASN A 249 -15.26 -25.72 4.20
C ASN A 249 -13.83 -26.04 4.68
N PRO A 250 -13.63 -27.10 5.49
CA PRO A 250 -12.31 -27.43 6.01
C PRO A 250 -11.35 -27.84 4.91
N ILE A 251 -10.07 -27.48 5.06
CA ILE A 251 -9.00 -27.93 4.16
C ILE A 251 -8.63 -29.35 4.56
N VAL A 252 -8.70 -30.29 3.61
CA VAL A 252 -8.41 -31.71 3.84
C VAL A 252 -7.03 -32.12 3.31
N ALA A 253 -6.47 -31.38 2.37
CA ALA A 253 -5.13 -31.63 1.86
C ALA A 253 -4.53 -30.36 1.23
N HIS A 254 -3.20 -30.29 1.26
CA HIS A 254 -2.41 -29.40 0.44
C HIS A 254 -1.69 -30.25 -0.61
N GLU A 255 -2.03 -30.06 -1.86
CA GLU A 255 -1.43 -30.78 -2.98
C GLU A 255 -0.49 -29.84 -3.72
N TYR A 256 0.73 -30.29 -3.99
CA TYR A 256 1.67 -29.53 -4.79
C TYR A 256 1.43 -29.80 -6.27
N LEU A 257 1.29 -28.76 -7.05
CA LEU A 257 1.15 -28.79 -8.50
C LEU A 257 2.35 -28.07 -9.13
N GLY A 258 3.18 -28.81 -9.84
CA GLY A 258 4.38 -28.27 -10.47
C GLY A 258 5.44 -29.35 -10.69
N GLU A 259 6.59 -28.92 -11.21
CA GLU A 259 7.78 -29.79 -11.33
C GLU A 259 8.38 -30.08 -9.96
N SER A 260 9.15 -31.17 -9.85
CA SER A 260 9.87 -31.48 -8.62
C SER A 260 10.71 -30.32 -8.14
N VAL A 261 10.61 -30.05 -6.85
CA VAL A 261 11.42 -29.02 -6.14
C VAL A 261 12.62 -29.63 -5.42
N GLU A 262 12.82 -30.95 -5.57
CA GLU A 262 13.93 -31.64 -4.93
C GLU A 262 15.26 -31.05 -5.36
N GLY A 263 16.11 -30.69 -4.39
CA GLY A 263 17.42 -30.08 -4.62
C GLY A 263 17.38 -28.63 -5.13
N LYS A 264 16.19 -28.00 -5.22
CA LYS A 264 16.06 -26.60 -5.65
C LYS A 264 15.89 -25.64 -4.47
N THR A 265 16.36 -24.43 -4.64
CA THR A 265 15.96 -23.29 -3.78
C THR A 265 14.55 -22.87 -4.15
N VAL A 266 13.68 -22.80 -3.16
CA VAL A 266 12.26 -22.46 -3.34
C VAL A 266 11.97 -21.09 -2.76
N PHE A 267 11.34 -20.23 -3.55
CA PHE A 267 10.81 -18.92 -3.12
C PHE A 267 9.29 -18.99 -3.05
N ILE A 268 8.74 -18.82 -1.83
CA ILE A 268 7.29 -18.92 -1.54
C ILE A 268 6.72 -17.56 -1.17
#